data_b8caf1c482faa57abf641bea7bbe0aef
#
_entry.id   b8caf1c482faa57abf641bea7bbe0aef
#
_cell.length_a   1.000
_cell.length_b   1.000
_cell.length_c   1.000
_cell.angle_alpha   90.00
_cell.angle_beta   90.00
_cell.angle_gamma   90.00
#
_symmetry.space_group_name_H-M   'P 1'
#
loop_
_entity.id
_entity.type
_entity.pdbx_description
1 polymer ?
#
loop_
_entity_poly.entity_id
_entity_poly.type
_entity_poly.pdbx_seq_one_letter_code
_entity_poly.pdbx_strand_id
1 'polypeptide(L)'
;MMQARLRIGLVGCGAFANAALVPAMKMAGIEVAAVCDPDSDRAEATLRAAGAEAAYGDMVAMLERETLDAVVMAGGPTVYPTLARQALERGVHVFVEKPPAITVEDAEAMAAAAKAAGRQLVVGFMKRFATGYRMAKDITETSDFGGVRMVNARITSGVWTPAWSKSLTPFAFLLDHSVHFLDLMQFFGGPVDWVCATKTEASAERFGFAILLGYESGATGLLEVSNLESRGVPNERIQVSGGCGTSVTVENVSRVTYTRDAEPMVPGRAFSPERERLVWEPNMTNIAQENASLVHMGYVGEMRNFAAGLLSGAVVSPSIADGLSAVALAHAVVASEGRRIDLKTAREYQNVAVH
;
A
#
# COMPACT_ATOMS: atom_id res chain seq x y z
N MET A 1 -25.43 13.00 20.41
CA MET A 1 -25.55 13.03 18.96
C MET A 1 -25.15 11.65 18.44
N MET A 2 -26.00 10.95 17.68
CA MET A 2 -25.60 9.73 17.00
C MET A 2 -24.49 10.12 16.01
N GLN A 3 -23.32 9.54 16.19
CA GLN A 3 -22.21 9.71 15.23
C GLN A 3 -22.68 9.11 13.89
N ALA A 4 -22.58 9.86 12.81
CA ALA A 4 -22.92 9.37 11.48
C ALA A 4 -22.08 8.10 11.20
N ARG A 5 -22.74 6.98 10.96
CA ARG A 5 -22.08 5.71 10.63
C ARG A 5 -22.08 5.57 9.12
N LEU A 6 -20.92 5.25 8.56
CA LEU A 6 -20.79 4.93 7.14
C LEU A 6 -21.43 3.56 6.86
N ARG A 7 -22.24 3.50 5.82
CA ARG A 7 -22.78 2.25 5.26
C ARG A 7 -21.88 1.78 4.13
N ILE A 8 -21.18 0.69 4.33
CA ILE A 8 -20.19 0.18 3.38
C ILE A 8 -20.68 -1.11 2.74
N GLY A 9 -20.58 -1.20 1.41
CA GLY A 9 -20.70 -2.44 0.65
C GLY A 9 -19.35 -3.12 0.51
N LEU A 10 -19.26 -4.43 0.76
CA LEU A 10 -18.07 -5.24 0.50
C LEU A 10 -18.23 -6.05 -0.78
N VAL A 11 -17.33 -5.87 -1.75
CA VAL A 11 -17.32 -6.56 -3.03
C VAL A 11 -16.11 -7.49 -3.12
N GLY A 12 -16.37 -8.77 -3.30
CA GLY A 12 -15.36 -9.83 -3.22
C GLY A 12 -15.28 -10.43 -1.81
N CYS A 13 -15.82 -11.64 -1.67
CA CYS A 13 -15.97 -12.37 -0.41
C CYS A 13 -14.95 -13.52 -0.28
N GLY A 14 -13.76 -13.36 -0.85
CA GLY A 14 -12.69 -14.34 -0.83
C GLY A 14 -12.01 -14.49 0.54
N ALA A 15 -11.02 -15.40 0.60
CA ALA A 15 -10.29 -15.71 1.83
C ALA A 15 -9.62 -14.46 2.43
N PHE A 16 -9.03 -13.60 1.61
CA PHE A 16 -8.38 -12.37 2.07
C PHE A 16 -9.39 -11.39 2.70
N ALA A 17 -10.54 -11.18 2.05
CA ALA A 17 -11.59 -10.31 2.59
C ALA A 17 -12.02 -10.76 3.99
N ASN A 18 -12.21 -12.07 4.19
CA ASN A 18 -12.64 -12.63 5.48
C ASN A 18 -11.51 -12.69 6.52
N ALA A 19 -10.26 -12.90 6.10
CA ALA A 19 -9.14 -12.99 7.03
C ALA A 19 -8.60 -11.63 7.48
N ALA A 20 -8.69 -10.58 6.64
CA ALA A 20 -8.09 -9.29 6.89
C ALA A 20 -9.10 -8.14 6.90
N LEU A 21 -9.86 -7.92 5.81
CA LEU A 21 -10.69 -6.71 5.67
C LEU A 21 -11.89 -6.69 6.60
N VAL A 22 -12.66 -7.77 6.67
CA VAL A 22 -13.84 -7.84 7.56
C VAL A 22 -13.46 -7.62 9.02
N PRO A 23 -12.47 -8.33 9.60
CA PRO A 23 -12.06 -8.06 10.97
C PRO A 23 -11.43 -6.67 11.14
N ALA A 24 -10.66 -6.15 10.16
CA ALA A 24 -10.11 -4.79 10.23
C ALA A 24 -11.19 -3.72 10.22
N MET A 25 -12.22 -3.86 9.37
CA MET A 25 -13.38 -2.95 9.35
C MET A 25 -14.12 -2.97 10.69
N LYS A 26 -14.36 -4.15 11.27
CA LYS A 26 -14.97 -4.26 12.60
C LYS A 26 -14.15 -3.57 13.68
N MET A 27 -12.83 -3.78 13.70
CA MET A 27 -11.92 -3.12 14.64
C MET A 27 -11.83 -1.60 14.40
N ALA A 28 -12.07 -1.15 13.18
CA ALA A 28 -12.17 0.27 12.82
C ALA A 28 -13.53 0.91 13.14
N GLY A 29 -14.51 0.11 13.57
CA GLY A 29 -15.87 0.59 13.84
C GLY A 29 -16.70 0.86 12.58
N ILE A 30 -16.33 0.24 11.46
CA ILE A 30 -17.04 0.33 10.18
C ILE A 30 -18.11 -0.75 10.12
N GLU A 31 -19.31 -0.35 9.74
CA GLU A 31 -20.44 -1.26 9.52
C GLU A 31 -20.47 -1.70 8.04
N VAL A 32 -20.48 -3.02 7.82
CA VAL A 32 -20.69 -3.59 6.49
C VAL A 32 -22.18 -3.82 6.32
N ALA A 33 -22.82 -3.00 5.50
CA ALA A 33 -24.27 -3.06 5.27
C ALA A 33 -24.66 -4.20 4.33
N ALA A 34 -23.86 -4.40 3.28
CA ALA A 34 -24.12 -5.44 2.29
C ALA A 34 -22.82 -6.08 1.76
N VAL A 35 -22.90 -7.30 1.29
CA VAL A 35 -21.80 -8.03 0.67
C VAL A 35 -22.15 -8.48 -0.75
N CYS A 36 -21.17 -8.60 -1.61
CA CYS A 36 -21.36 -9.01 -3.00
C CYS A 36 -20.24 -9.96 -3.46
N ASP A 37 -20.59 -11.12 -3.95
CA ASP A 37 -19.69 -12.05 -4.65
C ASP A 37 -20.53 -12.91 -5.62
N PRO A 38 -20.06 -13.17 -6.86
CA PRO A 38 -20.78 -14.05 -7.79
C PRO A 38 -20.94 -15.47 -7.29
N ASP A 39 -20.11 -15.90 -6.35
CA ASP A 39 -20.25 -17.17 -5.60
C ASP A 39 -21.16 -16.94 -4.39
N SER A 40 -22.38 -17.49 -4.45
CA SER A 40 -23.39 -17.33 -3.41
C SER A 40 -22.95 -17.87 -2.04
N ASP A 41 -22.19 -18.98 -2.02
CA ASP A 41 -21.74 -19.59 -0.77
C ASP A 41 -20.70 -18.70 -0.06
N ARG A 42 -19.81 -18.06 -0.84
CA ARG A 42 -18.88 -17.06 -0.31
C ARG A 42 -19.59 -15.82 0.19
N ALA A 43 -20.57 -15.30 -0.58
CA ALA A 43 -21.36 -14.15 -0.17
C ALA A 43 -22.07 -14.42 1.16
N GLU A 44 -22.76 -15.56 1.28
CA GLU A 44 -23.46 -15.98 2.49
C GLU A 44 -22.53 -16.20 3.70
N ALA A 45 -21.36 -16.80 3.50
CA ALA A 45 -20.38 -16.96 4.57
C ALA A 45 -19.87 -15.60 5.07
N THR A 46 -19.59 -14.67 4.15
CA THR A 46 -19.10 -13.32 4.48
C THR A 46 -20.21 -12.46 5.10
N LEU A 47 -21.46 -12.57 4.65
CA LEU A 47 -22.61 -11.92 5.26
C LEU A 47 -22.65 -12.23 6.78
N ARG A 48 -22.56 -13.51 7.13
CA ARG A 48 -22.54 -13.94 8.55
C ARG A 48 -21.30 -13.44 9.28
N ALA A 49 -20.12 -13.53 8.64
CA ALA A 49 -18.87 -13.11 9.25
C ALA A 49 -18.81 -11.59 9.47
N ALA A 50 -19.31 -10.79 8.54
CA ALA A 50 -19.38 -9.34 8.64
C ALA A 50 -20.51 -8.87 9.57
N GLY A 51 -21.59 -9.63 9.68
CA GLY A 51 -22.84 -9.22 10.31
C GLY A 51 -23.64 -8.27 9.40
N ALA A 52 -23.47 -8.41 8.08
CA ALA A 52 -24.17 -7.60 7.09
C ALA A 52 -25.66 -7.98 6.98
N GLU A 53 -26.46 -7.08 6.39
CA GLU A 53 -27.91 -7.23 6.28
C GLU A 53 -28.34 -8.00 5.02
N ALA A 54 -27.57 -7.89 3.93
CA ALA A 54 -27.91 -8.47 2.63
C ALA A 54 -26.68 -8.97 1.86
N ALA A 55 -26.91 -10.02 1.04
CA ALA A 55 -25.93 -10.59 0.12
C ALA A 55 -26.41 -10.48 -1.33
N TYR A 56 -25.50 -10.17 -2.25
CA TYR A 56 -25.76 -9.98 -3.67
C TYR A 56 -24.78 -10.78 -4.53
N GLY A 57 -25.25 -11.28 -5.67
CA GLY A 57 -24.40 -11.89 -6.69
C GLY A 57 -23.79 -10.90 -7.67
N ASP A 58 -24.32 -9.67 -7.70
CA ASP A 58 -23.95 -8.61 -8.62
C ASP A 58 -23.89 -7.25 -7.91
N MET A 59 -22.81 -6.48 -8.16
CA MET A 59 -22.58 -5.21 -7.49
C MET A 59 -23.59 -4.13 -7.94
N VAL A 60 -24.02 -4.14 -9.20
CA VAL A 60 -24.99 -3.15 -9.69
C VAL A 60 -26.31 -3.34 -8.97
N ALA A 61 -26.77 -4.59 -8.83
CA ALA A 61 -27.98 -4.91 -8.07
C ALA A 61 -27.86 -4.51 -6.59
N MET A 62 -26.68 -4.64 -5.98
CA MET A 62 -26.41 -4.15 -4.63
C MET A 62 -26.54 -2.62 -4.56
N LEU A 63 -25.89 -1.91 -5.47
CA LEU A 63 -25.90 -0.43 -5.52
C LEU A 63 -27.27 0.17 -5.85
N GLU A 64 -28.16 -0.58 -6.49
CA GLU A 64 -29.53 -0.16 -6.78
C GLU A 64 -30.49 -0.34 -5.60
N ARG A 65 -30.20 -1.29 -4.71
CA ARG A 65 -31.10 -1.65 -3.59
C ARG A 65 -30.64 -1.08 -2.27
N GLU A 66 -29.33 -0.82 -2.12
CA GLU A 66 -28.75 -0.33 -0.87
C GLU A 66 -28.34 1.13 -0.99
N THR A 67 -28.59 1.88 0.06
CA THR A 67 -28.00 3.22 0.21
C THR A 67 -26.63 3.08 0.86
N LEU A 68 -25.57 3.20 0.07
CA LEU A 68 -24.19 3.04 0.49
C LEU A 68 -23.40 4.35 0.35
N ASP A 69 -22.57 4.66 1.33
CA ASP A 69 -21.61 5.76 1.27
C ASP A 69 -20.37 5.39 0.46
N ALA A 70 -19.93 4.12 0.58
CA ALA A 70 -18.77 3.62 -0.14
C ALA A 70 -18.85 2.11 -0.37
N VAL A 71 -17.99 1.64 -1.29
CA VAL A 71 -17.71 0.21 -1.48
C VAL A 71 -16.24 -0.09 -1.23
N VAL A 72 -15.96 -1.22 -0.57
CA VAL A 72 -14.62 -1.80 -0.39
C VAL A 72 -14.53 -3.02 -1.29
N MET A 73 -13.52 -3.09 -2.17
CA MET A 73 -13.39 -4.12 -3.18
C MET A 73 -12.14 -4.99 -2.96
N ALA A 74 -12.32 -6.31 -2.96
CA ALA A 74 -11.30 -7.34 -2.80
C ALA A 74 -11.36 -8.41 -3.90
N GLY A 75 -11.64 -8.00 -5.15
CA GLY A 75 -11.80 -8.90 -6.31
C GLY A 75 -10.57 -9.05 -7.20
N GLY A 76 -9.58 -8.17 -7.05
CA GLY A 76 -8.34 -8.16 -7.84
C GLY A 76 -8.34 -7.17 -9.02
N PRO A 77 -7.14 -6.89 -9.58
CA PRO A 77 -6.93 -5.79 -10.54
C PRO A 77 -7.61 -6.00 -11.90
N THR A 78 -8.03 -7.21 -12.21
CA THR A 78 -8.73 -7.51 -13.48
C THR A 78 -10.18 -7.00 -13.49
N VAL A 79 -10.79 -6.81 -12.32
CA VAL A 79 -12.19 -6.38 -12.21
C VAL A 79 -12.34 -4.96 -11.68
N TYR A 80 -11.36 -4.44 -10.93
CA TYR A 80 -11.44 -3.12 -10.32
C TYR A 80 -11.72 -1.98 -11.29
N PRO A 81 -11.07 -1.89 -12.48
CA PRO A 81 -11.31 -0.78 -13.39
C PRO A 81 -12.78 -0.63 -13.81
N THR A 82 -13.44 -1.76 -14.04
CA THR A 82 -14.88 -1.78 -14.40
C THR A 82 -15.77 -1.49 -13.21
N LEU A 83 -15.57 -2.20 -12.09
CA LEU A 83 -16.43 -2.10 -10.92
C LEU A 83 -16.29 -0.74 -10.22
N ALA A 84 -15.06 -0.23 -10.08
CA ALA A 84 -14.83 1.07 -9.47
C ALA A 84 -15.51 2.19 -10.27
N ARG A 85 -15.42 2.17 -11.61
CA ARG A 85 -16.10 3.14 -12.44
C ARG A 85 -17.63 3.08 -12.26
N GLN A 86 -18.22 1.89 -12.24
CA GLN A 86 -19.65 1.71 -12.04
C GLN A 86 -20.14 2.26 -10.68
N ALA A 87 -19.35 2.09 -9.62
CA ALA A 87 -19.66 2.63 -8.30
C ALA A 87 -19.52 4.17 -8.28
N LEU A 88 -18.43 4.71 -8.84
CA LEU A 88 -18.18 6.15 -8.94
C LEU A 88 -19.28 6.88 -9.73
N GLU A 89 -19.70 6.33 -10.88
CA GLU A 89 -20.79 6.87 -11.71
C GLU A 89 -22.13 6.95 -10.95
N ARG A 90 -22.30 6.10 -9.91
CA ARG A 90 -23.46 6.14 -9.00
C ARG A 90 -23.26 7.04 -7.79
N GLY A 91 -22.16 7.77 -7.75
CA GLY A 91 -21.85 8.71 -6.67
C GLY A 91 -21.39 8.07 -5.37
N VAL A 92 -20.90 6.83 -5.41
CA VAL A 92 -20.40 6.09 -4.26
C VAL A 92 -18.86 6.19 -4.19
N HIS A 93 -18.32 6.40 -3.00
CA HIS A 93 -16.85 6.36 -2.78
C HIS A 93 -16.32 4.94 -2.91
N VAL A 94 -15.07 4.79 -3.30
CA VAL A 94 -14.49 3.49 -3.59
C VAL A 94 -13.17 3.30 -2.84
N PHE A 95 -13.01 2.12 -2.26
CA PHE A 95 -11.73 1.58 -1.82
C PHE A 95 -11.47 0.31 -2.63
N VAL A 96 -10.29 0.20 -3.25
CA VAL A 96 -9.84 -1.02 -3.91
C VAL A 96 -8.58 -1.56 -3.25
N GLU A 97 -8.51 -2.86 -3.08
CA GLU A 97 -7.26 -3.51 -2.69
C GLU A 97 -6.21 -3.39 -3.79
N LYS A 98 -4.96 -3.47 -3.36
CA LYS A 98 -3.82 -3.44 -4.29
C LYS A 98 -3.69 -4.78 -5.08
N PRO A 99 -3.11 -4.73 -6.27
CA PRO A 99 -2.85 -3.55 -7.09
C PRO A 99 -4.17 -3.02 -7.67
N PRO A 100 -4.31 -1.70 -7.88
CA PRO A 100 -5.58 -1.14 -8.35
C PRO A 100 -5.92 -1.50 -9.79
N ALA A 101 -4.90 -1.70 -10.61
CA ALA A 101 -5.03 -2.06 -12.03
C ALA A 101 -3.77 -2.82 -12.50
N ILE A 102 -3.85 -3.46 -13.66
CA ILE A 102 -2.70 -4.11 -14.31
C ILE A 102 -1.96 -3.13 -15.22
N THR A 103 -2.68 -2.25 -15.88
CA THR A 103 -2.14 -1.28 -16.84
C THR A 103 -2.20 0.14 -16.30
N VAL A 104 -1.36 1.00 -16.84
CA VAL A 104 -1.36 2.44 -16.53
C VAL A 104 -2.66 3.07 -17.01
N GLU A 105 -3.11 2.71 -18.21
CA GLU A 105 -4.32 3.22 -18.85
C GLU A 105 -5.59 2.93 -18.01
N ASP A 106 -5.68 1.72 -17.43
CA ASP A 106 -6.79 1.37 -16.55
C ASP A 106 -6.77 2.21 -15.26
N ALA A 107 -5.59 2.40 -14.66
CA ALA A 107 -5.44 3.23 -13.47
C ALA A 107 -5.75 4.72 -13.76
N GLU A 108 -5.35 5.24 -14.91
CA GLU A 108 -5.70 6.59 -15.38
C GLU A 108 -7.21 6.75 -15.59
N ALA A 109 -7.85 5.76 -16.22
CA ALA A 109 -9.29 5.75 -16.40
C ALA A 109 -10.05 5.75 -15.08
N MET A 110 -9.56 4.99 -14.08
CA MET A 110 -10.11 4.99 -12.72
C MET A 110 -9.94 6.36 -12.04
N ALA A 111 -8.77 6.99 -12.17
CA ALA A 111 -8.52 8.33 -11.62
C ALA A 111 -9.41 9.39 -12.26
N ALA A 112 -9.58 9.35 -13.59
CA ALA A 112 -10.46 10.23 -14.32
C ALA A 112 -11.93 10.07 -13.89
N ALA A 113 -12.39 8.83 -13.71
CA ALA A 113 -13.75 8.54 -13.24
C ALA A 113 -13.99 9.07 -11.81
N ALA A 114 -13.03 8.89 -10.89
CA ALA A 114 -13.13 9.41 -9.54
C ALA A 114 -13.24 10.95 -9.52
N LYS A 115 -12.41 11.62 -10.34
CA LYS A 115 -12.45 13.09 -10.52
C LYS A 115 -13.77 13.56 -11.09
N ALA A 116 -14.26 12.91 -12.15
CA ALA A 116 -15.52 13.28 -12.81
C ALA A 116 -16.74 13.12 -11.89
N ALA A 117 -16.73 12.07 -11.06
CA ALA A 117 -17.77 11.80 -10.07
C ALA A 117 -17.69 12.69 -8.82
N GLY A 118 -16.58 13.40 -8.58
CA GLY A 118 -16.34 14.12 -7.34
C GLY A 118 -16.31 13.16 -6.13
N ARG A 119 -15.82 11.94 -6.33
CA ARG A 119 -15.74 10.89 -5.30
C ARG A 119 -14.32 10.42 -5.11
N GLN A 120 -14.03 9.94 -3.91
CA GLN A 120 -12.71 9.42 -3.59
C GLN A 120 -12.58 7.97 -4.06
N LEU A 121 -11.43 7.65 -4.64
CA LEU A 121 -10.97 6.31 -4.91
C LEU A 121 -9.65 6.10 -4.18
N VAL A 122 -9.67 5.23 -3.20
CA VAL A 122 -8.55 4.90 -2.28
C VAL A 122 -7.98 3.55 -2.65
N VAL A 123 -6.68 3.39 -2.52
CA VAL A 123 -5.97 2.13 -2.81
C VAL A 123 -5.42 1.52 -1.53
N GLY A 124 -5.58 0.22 -1.35
CA GLY A 124 -5.20 -0.56 -0.18
C GLY A 124 -3.68 -0.70 0.01
N PHE A 125 -2.98 0.38 0.27
CA PHE A 125 -1.56 0.35 0.64
C PHE A 125 -1.39 0.33 2.16
N MET A 126 -1.86 -0.76 2.79
CA MET A 126 -1.91 -0.92 4.25
C MET A 126 -0.56 -0.69 4.94
N LYS A 127 0.57 -0.94 4.26
CA LYS A 127 1.90 -0.74 4.85
C LYS A 127 2.17 0.71 5.25
N ARG A 128 1.56 1.71 4.60
CA ARG A 128 1.65 3.11 5.03
C ARG A 128 1.08 3.34 6.43
N PHE A 129 0.20 2.45 6.89
CA PHE A 129 -0.47 2.50 8.20
C PHE A 129 0.09 1.49 9.20
N ALA A 130 1.01 0.64 8.77
CA ALA A 130 1.68 -0.31 9.67
C ALA A 130 2.49 0.45 10.73
N THR A 131 2.41 -0.04 11.98
CA THR A 131 2.93 0.70 13.13
C THR A 131 4.39 1.13 12.95
N GLY A 132 5.26 0.21 12.51
CA GLY A 132 6.67 0.54 12.30
C GLY A 132 6.90 1.57 11.19
N TYR A 133 6.16 1.48 10.09
CA TYR A 133 6.29 2.44 8.97
C TYR A 133 5.72 3.81 9.31
N ARG A 134 4.63 3.88 10.09
CA ARG A 134 4.12 5.14 10.62
C ARG A 134 5.12 5.84 11.53
N MET A 135 5.66 5.12 12.52
CA MET A 135 6.70 5.65 13.40
C MET A 135 7.91 6.15 12.61
N ALA A 136 8.37 5.38 11.62
CA ALA A 136 9.48 5.80 10.77
C ALA A 136 9.13 7.06 9.98
N LYS A 137 7.91 7.17 9.44
CA LYS A 137 7.46 8.35 8.70
C LYS A 137 7.44 9.58 9.60
N ASP A 138 6.85 9.47 10.79
CA ASP A 138 6.79 10.56 11.76
C ASP A 138 8.21 11.06 12.15
N ILE A 139 9.18 10.14 12.29
CA ILE A 139 10.59 10.48 12.55
C ILE A 139 11.19 11.23 11.35
N THR A 140 10.95 10.78 10.10
CA THR A 140 11.53 11.41 8.91
C THR A 140 10.98 12.81 8.63
N GLU A 141 9.84 13.16 9.21
CA GLU A 141 9.19 14.48 9.08
C GLU A 141 9.65 15.49 10.15
N THR A 142 10.44 15.06 11.14
CA THR A 142 11.01 15.98 12.13
C THR A 142 12.11 16.86 11.52
N SER A 143 12.27 18.08 12.03
CA SER A 143 13.34 18.99 11.62
C SER A 143 14.74 18.41 11.83
N ASP A 144 14.91 17.67 12.93
CA ASP A 144 16.18 17.08 13.34
C ASP A 144 16.63 15.93 12.42
N PHE A 145 15.70 15.36 11.64
CA PHE A 145 16.06 14.35 10.65
C PHE A 145 16.83 14.95 9.48
N GLY A 146 16.65 16.22 9.17
CA GLY A 146 17.36 16.95 8.11
C GLY A 146 16.90 16.61 6.70
N GLY A 147 15.67 16.14 6.56
CA GLY A 147 15.08 15.71 5.30
C GLY A 147 15.64 14.39 4.77
N VAL A 148 14.84 13.66 4.00
CA VAL A 148 15.24 12.37 3.42
C VAL A 148 16.30 12.57 2.33
N ARG A 149 17.40 11.79 2.40
CA ARG A 149 18.51 11.79 1.44
C ARG A 149 18.66 10.47 0.72
N MET A 150 18.38 9.36 1.43
CA MET A 150 18.47 8.04 0.84
C MET A 150 17.40 7.11 1.43
N VAL A 151 16.79 6.30 0.57
CA VAL A 151 15.86 5.24 0.96
C VAL A 151 16.39 3.91 0.44
N ASN A 152 16.76 2.99 1.35
CA ASN A 152 17.21 1.65 1.00
C ASN A 152 16.18 0.64 1.47
N ALA A 153 15.68 -0.18 0.57
CA ALA A 153 14.72 -1.21 0.92
C ALA A 153 15.06 -2.57 0.31
N ARG A 154 14.63 -3.61 1.01
CA ARG A 154 14.73 -4.99 0.58
C ARG A 154 13.44 -5.71 0.91
N ILE A 155 12.92 -6.45 -0.06
CA ILE A 155 11.84 -7.42 0.15
C ILE A 155 12.18 -8.71 -0.57
N THR A 156 12.27 -9.79 0.18
CA THR A 156 12.52 -11.11 -0.36
C THR A 156 11.42 -12.08 0.08
N SER A 157 11.08 -12.99 -0.80
CA SER A 157 10.09 -14.04 -0.54
C SER A 157 10.43 -15.30 -1.34
N GLY A 158 9.61 -16.33 -1.21
CA GLY A 158 9.67 -17.49 -2.08
C GLY A 158 8.73 -17.39 -3.28
N VAL A 159 8.73 -18.45 -4.06
CA VAL A 159 7.85 -18.57 -5.25
C VAL A 159 6.38 -18.64 -4.82
N TRP A 160 5.55 -17.85 -5.47
CA TRP A 160 4.12 -17.90 -5.33
C TRP A 160 3.43 -17.28 -6.55
N THR A 161 2.27 -17.75 -6.92
CA THR A 161 1.51 -17.20 -8.05
C THR A 161 0.38 -16.32 -7.54
N PRO A 162 0.27 -15.08 -8.02
CA PRO A 162 -0.86 -14.20 -7.67
C PRO A 162 -2.20 -14.81 -8.05
N ALA A 163 -3.21 -14.63 -7.21
CA ALA A 163 -4.54 -15.21 -7.44
C ALA A 163 -5.22 -14.71 -8.73
N TRP A 164 -4.84 -13.51 -9.20
CA TRP A 164 -5.36 -12.90 -10.43
C TRP A 164 -4.56 -13.24 -11.69
N SER A 165 -3.41 -13.93 -11.55
CA SER A 165 -2.54 -14.32 -12.67
C SER A 165 -2.54 -15.84 -12.88
N LYS A 166 -2.45 -16.27 -14.14
CA LYS A 166 -2.37 -17.71 -14.49
C LYS A 166 -0.99 -18.30 -14.23
N SER A 167 0.04 -17.46 -14.17
CA SER A 167 1.44 -17.85 -13.98
C SER A 167 2.21 -16.76 -13.24
N LEU A 168 3.29 -17.17 -12.59
CA LEU A 168 4.21 -16.22 -12.00
C LEU A 168 5.11 -15.66 -13.09
N THR A 169 4.95 -14.37 -13.37
CA THR A 169 5.85 -13.61 -14.23
C THR A 169 6.59 -12.56 -13.39
N PRO A 170 7.77 -12.06 -13.85
CA PRO A 170 8.45 -10.95 -13.18
C PRO A 170 7.56 -9.74 -12.95
N PHE A 171 6.74 -9.39 -13.93
CA PHE A 171 5.78 -8.28 -13.82
C PHE A 171 4.67 -8.57 -12.79
N ALA A 172 4.06 -9.77 -12.85
CA ALA A 172 3.04 -10.15 -11.88
C ALA A 172 3.57 -10.15 -10.44
N PHE A 173 4.81 -10.57 -10.23
CA PHE A 173 5.48 -10.50 -8.93
C PHE A 173 5.69 -9.07 -8.44
N LEU A 174 6.16 -8.18 -9.32
CA LEU A 174 6.32 -6.76 -8.98
C LEU A 174 5.00 -6.12 -8.60
N LEU A 175 3.97 -6.38 -9.40
CA LEU A 175 2.67 -5.73 -9.24
C LEU A 175 1.86 -6.28 -8.06
N ASP A 176 1.98 -7.56 -7.75
CA ASP A 176 1.23 -8.16 -6.65
C ASP A 176 1.95 -8.09 -5.30
N HIS A 177 3.17 -8.63 -5.25
CA HIS A 177 3.92 -8.74 -4.00
C HIS A 177 4.70 -7.48 -3.67
N SER A 178 5.40 -6.93 -4.66
CA SER A 178 6.37 -5.86 -4.44
C SER A 178 5.77 -4.46 -4.56
N VAL A 179 4.52 -4.34 -5.02
CA VAL A 179 3.83 -3.05 -5.20
C VAL A 179 3.78 -2.22 -3.91
N HIS A 180 3.65 -2.86 -2.75
CA HIS A 180 3.73 -2.18 -1.46
C HIS A 180 5.08 -1.51 -1.23
N PHE A 181 6.17 -2.10 -1.74
CA PHE A 181 7.51 -1.50 -1.62
C PHE A 181 7.74 -0.43 -2.67
N LEU A 182 7.20 -0.59 -3.88
CA LEU A 182 7.18 0.50 -4.87
C LEU A 182 6.43 1.72 -4.34
N ASP A 183 5.34 1.49 -3.60
CA ASP A 183 4.60 2.53 -2.90
C ASP A 183 5.38 3.12 -1.72
N LEU A 184 5.95 2.30 -0.83
CA LEU A 184 6.73 2.77 0.33
C LEU A 184 7.97 3.57 -0.07
N MET A 185 8.64 3.20 -1.18
CA MET A 185 9.75 3.99 -1.70
C MET A 185 9.32 5.43 -2.01
N GLN A 186 8.13 5.61 -2.58
CA GLN A 186 7.54 6.92 -2.85
C GLN A 186 7.00 7.59 -1.58
N PHE A 187 6.43 6.83 -0.66
CA PHE A 187 5.94 7.34 0.62
C PHE A 187 7.05 8.02 1.45
N PHE A 188 8.27 7.44 1.43
CA PHE A 188 9.41 7.99 2.15
C PHE A 188 10.21 9.01 1.32
N GLY A 189 10.51 8.68 0.07
CA GLY A 189 11.40 9.48 -0.78
C GLY A 189 10.70 10.62 -1.53
N GLY A 190 9.38 10.56 -1.64
CA GLY A 190 8.60 11.45 -2.49
C GLY A 190 8.47 10.94 -3.92
N PRO A 191 8.02 11.80 -4.85
CA PRO A 191 7.83 11.43 -6.23
C PRO A 191 9.13 10.99 -6.91
N VAL A 192 9.05 9.86 -7.65
CA VAL A 192 10.19 9.33 -8.41
C VAL A 192 10.30 10.05 -9.74
N ASP A 193 11.49 10.56 -10.04
CA ASP A 193 11.84 11.24 -11.29
C ASP A 193 12.32 10.25 -12.37
N TRP A 194 13.11 9.26 -11.96
CA TRP A 194 13.63 8.23 -12.86
C TRP A 194 13.92 6.92 -12.13
N VAL A 195 13.96 5.83 -12.92
CA VAL A 195 14.32 4.50 -12.46
C VAL A 195 15.36 3.85 -13.37
N CYS A 196 16.25 3.04 -12.78
CA CYS A 196 17.13 2.13 -13.50
C CYS A 196 17.11 0.78 -12.78
N ALA A 197 16.79 -0.30 -13.49
CA ALA A 197 16.62 -1.61 -12.88
C ALA A 197 17.26 -2.72 -13.72
N THR A 198 17.86 -3.68 -13.04
CA THR A 198 18.36 -4.92 -13.65
C THR A 198 17.61 -6.11 -13.06
N LYS A 199 17.36 -7.11 -13.90
CA LYS A 199 16.76 -8.38 -13.51
C LYS A 199 17.82 -9.48 -13.50
N THR A 200 17.76 -10.34 -12.48
CA THR A 200 18.52 -11.59 -12.39
C THR A 200 17.54 -12.76 -12.38
N GLU A 201 17.80 -13.79 -13.17
CA GLU A 201 16.98 -15.01 -13.23
C GLU A 201 17.81 -16.24 -12.89
N ALA A 202 17.31 -17.05 -11.95
CA ALA A 202 17.84 -18.39 -11.69
C ALA A 202 17.01 -19.46 -12.41
N SER A 203 15.72 -19.19 -12.65
CA SER A 203 14.79 -19.97 -13.48
C SER A 203 13.61 -19.09 -13.87
N ALA A 204 12.71 -19.61 -14.72
CA ALA A 204 11.50 -18.89 -15.12
C ALA A 204 10.62 -18.42 -13.92
N GLU A 205 10.70 -19.15 -12.79
CA GLU A 205 9.92 -18.83 -11.59
C GLU A 205 10.75 -18.19 -10.46
N ARG A 206 12.08 -18.09 -10.61
CA ARG A 206 12.98 -17.56 -9.59
C ARG A 206 13.85 -16.44 -10.15
N PHE A 207 13.59 -15.25 -9.67
CA PHE A 207 14.23 -14.03 -10.16
C PHE A 207 14.25 -12.94 -9.09
N GLY A 208 15.01 -11.91 -9.36
CA GLY A 208 15.08 -10.71 -8.54
C GLY A 208 15.38 -9.48 -9.37
N PHE A 209 15.11 -8.32 -8.78
CA PHE A 209 15.40 -7.02 -9.35
C PHE A 209 16.27 -6.22 -8.39
N ALA A 210 17.30 -5.59 -8.94
CA ALA A 210 18.02 -4.49 -8.29
C ALA A 210 17.56 -3.19 -8.95
N ILE A 211 16.97 -2.30 -8.17
CA ILE A 211 16.28 -1.10 -8.64
C ILE A 211 16.92 0.13 -8.01
N LEU A 212 17.38 1.06 -8.83
CA LEU A 212 17.86 2.38 -8.43
C LEU A 212 16.82 3.42 -8.81
N LEU A 213 16.49 4.30 -7.88
CA LEU A 213 15.51 5.38 -8.03
C LEU A 213 16.17 6.75 -7.80
N GLY A 214 15.78 7.73 -8.60
CA GLY A 214 16.05 9.13 -8.31
C GLY A 214 14.74 9.84 -8.02
N TYR A 215 14.71 10.63 -6.94
CA TYR A 215 13.54 11.40 -6.54
C TYR A 215 13.64 12.85 -6.99
N GLU A 216 12.50 13.51 -7.16
CA GLU A 216 12.44 14.95 -7.50
C GLU A 216 13.17 15.83 -6.49
N SER A 217 13.22 15.40 -5.23
CA SER A 217 13.96 16.09 -4.16
C SER A 217 15.49 16.04 -4.31
N GLY A 218 16.00 15.25 -5.27
CA GLY A 218 17.43 14.93 -5.40
C GLY A 218 17.90 13.80 -4.48
N ALA A 219 17.04 13.23 -3.66
CA ALA A 219 17.32 12.01 -2.90
C ALA A 219 17.45 10.80 -3.85
N THR A 220 18.03 9.70 -3.35
CA THR A 220 18.16 8.45 -4.10
C THR A 220 17.51 7.28 -3.36
N GLY A 221 17.08 6.26 -4.11
CA GLY A 221 16.50 5.05 -3.60
C GLY A 221 17.19 3.80 -4.15
N LEU A 222 17.35 2.80 -3.30
CA LEU A 222 17.77 1.45 -3.68
C LEU A 222 16.72 0.47 -3.21
N LEU A 223 16.21 -0.36 -4.10
CA LEU A 223 15.23 -1.39 -3.77
C LEU A 223 15.64 -2.74 -4.37
N GLU A 224 15.81 -3.72 -3.51
CA GLU A 224 15.93 -5.12 -3.89
C GLU A 224 14.58 -5.81 -3.70
N VAL A 225 14.08 -6.45 -4.76
CA VAL A 225 12.91 -7.33 -4.70
C VAL A 225 13.25 -8.68 -5.32
N SER A 226 13.00 -9.78 -4.61
CA SER A 226 13.30 -11.11 -5.16
C SER A 226 12.40 -12.20 -4.57
N ASN A 227 12.28 -13.31 -5.31
CA ASN A 227 11.70 -14.56 -4.82
C ASN A 227 12.74 -15.70 -4.75
N LEU A 228 14.02 -15.33 -4.67
CA LEU A 228 15.15 -16.26 -4.64
C LEU A 228 15.32 -16.95 -3.30
N GLU A 229 14.69 -16.44 -2.24
CA GLU A 229 14.78 -16.95 -0.88
C GLU A 229 13.63 -17.88 -0.50
N SER A 230 13.65 -18.40 0.71
CA SER A 230 12.60 -19.27 1.21
C SER A 230 11.31 -18.50 1.48
N ARG A 231 10.17 -19.04 1.05
CA ARG A 231 8.86 -18.48 1.37
C ARG A 231 8.54 -18.48 2.87
N GLY A 232 9.12 -19.39 3.62
CA GLY A 232 8.87 -19.51 5.05
C GLY A 232 9.53 -18.42 5.90
N VAL A 233 10.44 -17.64 5.32
CA VAL A 233 11.18 -16.57 6.01
C VAL A 233 11.17 -15.32 5.11
N PRO A 234 10.03 -14.66 4.95
CA PRO A 234 10.00 -13.37 4.25
C PRO A 234 10.85 -12.38 5.03
N ASN A 235 11.68 -11.65 4.31
CA ASN A 235 12.54 -10.63 4.89
C ASN A 235 12.22 -9.29 4.23
N GLU A 236 11.71 -8.37 5.03
CA GLU A 236 11.49 -7.01 4.58
C GLU A 236 12.23 -6.02 5.47
N ARG A 237 12.94 -5.12 4.84
CA ARG A 237 13.67 -4.06 5.53
C ARG A 237 13.62 -2.78 4.72
N ILE A 238 13.36 -1.67 5.39
CA ILE A 238 13.53 -0.34 4.82
C ILE A 238 14.37 0.50 5.78
N GLN A 239 15.31 1.24 5.22
CA GLN A 239 16.11 2.21 5.94
C GLN A 239 16.05 3.55 5.24
N VAL A 240 15.73 4.58 5.98
CA VAL A 240 15.72 5.96 5.52
C VAL A 240 16.82 6.72 6.22
N SER A 241 17.65 7.42 5.45
CA SER A 241 18.75 8.24 5.97
C SER A 241 18.46 9.72 5.74
N GLY A 242 18.65 10.51 6.77
CA GLY A 242 18.48 11.96 6.76
C GLY A 242 19.77 12.73 6.54
N GLY A 243 19.64 14.06 6.44
CA GLY A 243 20.77 14.96 6.20
C GLY A 243 21.58 15.32 7.44
N CYS A 244 21.12 14.94 8.66
CA CYS A 244 21.75 15.35 9.92
C CYS A 244 22.40 14.17 10.67
N GLY A 245 22.99 13.20 9.97
CA GLY A 245 23.60 12.02 10.61
C GLY A 245 22.57 11.07 11.25
N THR A 246 21.35 11.11 10.76
CA THR A 246 20.20 10.38 11.27
C THR A 246 19.80 9.24 10.34
N SER A 247 19.29 8.16 10.90
CA SER A 247 18.64 7.12 10.11
C SER A 247 17.56 6.40 10.91
N VAL A 248 16.50 5.96 10.23
CA VAL A 248 15.48 5.09 10.78
C VAL A 248 15.39 3.83 9.92
N THR A 249 15.33 2.68 10.58
CA THR A 249 15.20 1.37 9.94
C THR A 249 13.96 0.68 10.46
N VAL A 250 13.18 0.10 9.56
CA VAL A 250 12.06 -0.80 9.90
C VAL A 250 12.39 -2.19 9.37
N GLU A 251 12.32 -3.19 10.22
CA GLU A 251 12.55 -4.60 9.90
C GLU A 251 11.29 -5.41 10.21
N ASN A 252 10.84 -6.17 9.21
CA ASN A 252 9.66 -7.05 9.31
C ASN A 252 8.44 -6.36 9.98
N VAL A 253 8.19 -5.12 9.56
CA VAL A 253 7.07 -4.26 10.03
C VAL A 253 7.15 -3.87 11.51
N SER A 254 7.74 -4.73 12.34
CA SER A 254 7.59 -4.71 13.80
C SER A 254 8.79 -4.17 14.57
N ARG A 255 9.96 -4.09 13.95
CA ARG A 255 11.15 -3.56 14.63
C ARG A 255 11.56 -2.23 14.02
N VAL A 256 11.55 -1.17 14.82
CA VAL A 256 12.01 0.17 14.42
C VAL A 256 13.29 0.50 15.16
N THR A 257 14.32 0.87 14.40
CA THR A 257 15.58 1.36 14.98
C THR A 257 15.82 2.77 14.47
N TYR A 258 15.88 3.74 15.36
CA TYR A 258 16.29 5.11 15.07
C TYR A 258 17.70 5.35 15.61
N THR A 259 18.57 5.91 14.77
CA THR A 259 19.93 6.29 15.16
C THR A 259 20.18 7.74 14.80
N ARG A 260 20.92 8.43 15.67
CA ARG A 260 21.41 9.78 15.39
C ARG A 260 22.83 9.92 15.94
N ASP A 261 23.63 10.77 15.30
CA ASP A 261 24.92 11.15 15.83
C ASP A 261 24.73 12.04 17.07
N ALA A 262 25.54 11.82 18.08
CA ALA A 262 25.67 12.76 19.17
C ALA A 262 26.59 13.92 18.78
N GLU A 263 26.28 15.10 19.21
CA GLU A 263 27.15 16.27 19.08
C GLU A 263 27.84 16.57 20.42
N PRO A 264 29.14 16.91 20.41
CA PRO A 264 30.08 16.88 19.29
C PRO A 264 30.74 15.52 19.11
N MET A 265 31.04 15.11 17.86
CA MET A 265 31.88 13.94 17.61
C MET A 265 33.28 14.20 18.16
N VAL A 266 33.78 13.29 19.00
CA VAL A 266 35.16 13.34 19.51
C VAL A 266 36.06 12.63 18.49
N PRO A 267 36.95 13.36 17.79
CA PRO A 267 37.88 12.74 16.84
C PRO A 267 38.76 11.67 17.50
N GLY A 268 38.98 10.55 16.77
CA GLY A 268 39.86 9.47 17.21
C GLY A 268 39.24 8.43 18.14
N ARG A 269 37.92 8.53 18.46
CA ARG A 269 37.20 7.47 19.18
C ARG A 269 36.48 6.55 18.20
N ALA A 270 36.80 5.26 18.22
CA ALA A 270 36.09 4.24 17.45
C ALA A 270 34.66 4.01 17.96
N PHE A 271 34.38 4.36 19.21
CA PHE A 271 33.05 4.30 19.83
C PHE A 271 32.79 5.60 20.54
N SER A 272 31.59 6.18 20.27
CA SER A 272 31.05 7.29 21.05
C SER A 272 29.93 6.73 21.93
N PRO A 273 30.05 6.81 23.28
CA PRO A 273 28.96 6.43 24.17
C PRO A 273 27.75 7.33 24.07
N GLU A 274 27.89 8.45 23.38
CA GLU A 274 26.85 9.46 23.20
C GLU A 274 25.97 9.21 21.96
N ARG A 275 26.27 8.19 21.15
CA ARG A 275 25.39 7.78 20.03
C ARG A 275 24.05 7.29 20.57
N GLU A 276 23.01 7.95 20.19
CA GLU A 276 21.67 7.49 20.53
C GLU A 276 21.20 6.45 19.52
N ARG A 277 20.79 5.31 20.04
CA ARG A 277 20.10 4.26 19.31
C ARG A 277 18.84 3.90 20.07
N LEU A 278 17.70 4.25 19.53
CA LEU A 278 16.39 3.89 20.05
C LEU A 278 15.88 2.69 19.26
N VAL A 279 15.40 1.69 19.98
CA VAL A 279 14.77 0.50 19.38
C VAL A 279 13.38 0.37 19.94
N TRP A 280 12.41 0.22 19.05
CA TRP A 280 11.03 -0.10 19.41
C TRP A 280 10.65 -1.44 18.80
N GLU A 281 9.98 -2.27 19.60
CA GLU A 281 9.35 -3.52 19.21
C GLU A 281 8.01 -3.64 19.94
N PRO A 282 6.97 -4.26 19.32
CA PRO A 282 5.70 -4.44 20.00
C PRO A 282 5.83 -5.40 21.19
N ASN A 283 5.21 -5.05 22.30
CA ASN A 283 5.14 -5.93 23.46
C ASN A 283 4.06 -7.01 23.24
N MET A 284 4.46 -8.15 22.72
CA MET A 284 3.55 -9.26 22.40
C MET A 284 2.96 -9.97 23.63
N THR A 285 3.40 -9.62 24.85
CA THR A 285 2.79 -10.18 26.07
C THR A 285 1.49 -9.46 26.47
N ASN A 286 1.24 -8.29 25.93
CA ASN A 286 -0.01 -7.55 26.15
C ASN A 286 -1.05 -7.99 25.13
N ILE A 287 -2.19 -8.50 25.59
CA ILE A 287 -3.33 -8.95 24.78
C ILE A 287 -4.29 -7.80 24.40
N ALA A 288 -3.89 -6.56 24.59
CA ALA A 288 -4.69 -5.42 24.19
C ALA A 288 -4.96 -5.42 22.68
N GLN A 289 -6.06 -4.83 22.26
CA GLN A 289 -6.46 -4.76 20.86
C GLN A 289 -5.40 -4.10 19.97
N GLU A 290 -4.65 -3.16 20.51
CA GLU A 290 -3.55 -2.45 19.86
C GLU A 290 -2.39 -3.37 19.46
N ASN A 291 -2.27 -4.53 20.08
CA ASN A 291 -1.26 -5.56 19.76
C ASN A 291 -1.74 -6.61 18.76
N ALA A 292 -2.95 -6.48 18.23
CA ALA A 292 -3.41 -7.38 17.19
C ALA A 292 -2.56 -7.24 15.90
N SER A 293 -2.27 -8.35 15.24
CA SER A 293 -1.48 -8.37 14.01
C SER A 293 -2.04 -7.44 12.92
N LEU A 294 -3.37 -7.36 12.78
CA LEU A 294 -4.02 -6.47 11.83
C LEU A 294 -3.78 -4.98 12.11
N VAL A 295 -3.54 -4.61 13.37
CA VAL A 295 -3.14 -3.24 13.75
C VAL A 295 -1.69 -3.00 13.34
N HIS A 296 -0.78 -3.90 13.76
CA HIS A 296 0.63 -3.74 13.44
C HIS A 296 0.92 -3.76 11.94
N MET A 297 0.20 -4.58 11.18
CA MET A 297 0.32 -4.65 9.72
C MET A 297 -0.34 -3.49 8.97
N GLY A 298 -1.16 -2.68 9.66
CA GLY A 298 -1.73 -1.45 9.09
C GLY A 298 -3.17 -1.55 8.59
N TYR A 299 -3.77 -2.73 8.49
CA TYR A 299 -5.13 -2.90 7.98
C TYR A 299 -6.18 -2.10 8.76
N VAL A 300 -6.10 -2.12 10.09
CA VAL A 300 -7.02 -1.34 10.93
C VAL A 300 -6.79 0.15 10.77
N GLY A 301 -5.53 0.58 10.70
CA GLY A 301 -5.15 1.98 10.49
C GLY A 301 -5.65 2.52 9.15
N GLU A 302 -5.53 1.73 8.10
CA GLU A 302 -6.02 2.04 6.76
C GLU A 302 -7.54 2.22 6.73
N MET A 303 -8.29 1.28 7.30
CA MET A 303 -9.75 1.37 7.39
C MET A 303 -10.21 2.57 8.22
N ARG A 304 -9.54 2.87 9.34
CA ARG A 304 -9.82 4.08 10.14
C ARG A 304 -9.56 5.36 9.34
N ASN A 305 -8.46 5.41 8.61
CA ASN A 305 -8.13 6.56 7.75
C ASN A 305 -9.17 6.75 6.64
N PHE A 306 -9.61 5.67 5.98
CA PHE A 306 -10.66 5.70 4.98
C PHE A 306 -11.97 6.25 5.56
N ALA A 307 -12.45 5.68 6.66
CA ALA A 307 -13.68 6.11 7.30
C ALA A 307 -13.62 7.56 7.80
N ALA A 308 -12.54 7.95 8.47
CA ALA A 308 -12.37 9.31 8.99
C ALA A 308 -12.34 10.36 7.88
N GLY A 309 -11.65 10.06 6.77
CA GLY A 309 -11.61 10.95 5.62
C GLY A 309 -12.99 11.15 4.98
N LEU A 310 -13.75 10.08 4.78
CA LEU A 310 -15.11 10.17 4.24
C LEU A 310 -16.04 10.98 5.16
N LEU A 311 -15.99 10.73 6.47
CA LEU A 311 -16.83 11.44 7.45
C LEU A 311 -16.49 12.92 7.57
N SER A 312 -15.22 13.30 7.41
CA SER A 312 -14.77 14.69 7.51
C SER A 312 -14.81 15.43 6.16
N GLY A 313 -15.01 14.74 5.06
CA GLY A 313 -14.86 15.28 3.70
C GLY A 313 -13.41 15.60 3.32
N ALA A 314 -12.43 15.12 4.09
CA ALA A 314 -11.01 15.30 3.79
C ALA A 314 -10.55 14.37 2.67
N VAL A 315 -9.53 14.78 1.94
CA VAL A 315 -8.89 13.90 0.93
C VAL A 315 -8.20 12.73 1.63
N VAL A 316 -8.51 11.51 1.20
CA VAL A 316 -7.92 10.29 1.74
C VAL A 316 -6.69 9.89 0.92
N SER A 317 -5.58 9.63 1.59
CA SER A 317 -4.37 9.04 1.00
C SER A 317 -4.11 7.68 1.68
N PRO A 318 -3.63 6.66 0.93
CA PRO A 318 -3.27 6.70 -0.50
C PRO A 318 -4.49 6.69 -1.43
N SER A 319 -4.42 7.53 -2.46
CA SER A 319 -5.45 7.65 -3.48
C SER A 319 -5.12 6.82 -4.72
N ILE A 320 -6.01 6.82 -5.70
CA ILE A 320 -5.74 6.21 -7.01
C ILE A 320 -4.53 6.85 -7.70
N ALA A 321 -4.16 8.11 -7.42
CA ALA A 321 -2.96 8.72 -7.96
C ALA A 321 -1.69 8.04 -7.42
N ASP A 322 -1.67 7.67 -6.14
CA ASP A 322 -0.59 6.86 -5.55
C ASP A 322 -0.55 5.47 -6.19
N GLY A 323 -1.71 4.86 -6.41
CA GLY A 323 -1.85 3.57 -7.10
C GLY A 323 -1.34 3.62 -8.53
N LEU A 324 -1.72 4.63 -9.29
CA LEU A 324 -1.24 4.88 -10.66
C LEU A 324 0.29 5.02 -10.69
N SER A 325 0.84 5.79 -9.76
CA SER A 325 2.29 5.98 -9.65
C SER A 325 3.04 4.66 -9.38
N ALA A 326 2.50 3.81 -8.51
CA ALA A 326 3.08 2.49 -8.22
C ALA A 326 2.98 1.53 -9.42
N VAL A 327 1.86 1.53 -10.15
CA VAL A 327 1.69 0.74 -11.39
C VAL A 327 2.66 1.22 -12.47
N ALA A 328 2.76 2.53 -12.71
CA ALA A 328 3.67 3.11 -13.68
C ALA A 328 5.15 2.77 -13.35
N LEU A 329 5.51 2.84 -12.07
CA LEU A 329 6.85 2.46 -11.63
C LEU A 329 7.12 0.97 -11.86
N ALA A 330 6.15 0.07 -11.64
CA ALA A 330 6.30 -1.36 -11.92
C ALA A 330 6.57 -1.62 -13.41
N HIS A 331 5.85 -0.96 -14.30
CA HIS A 331 6.08 -1.04 -15.75
C HIS A 331 7.46 -0.51 -16.12
N ALA A 332 7.87 0.63 -15.58
CA ALA A 332 9.18 1.21 -15.86
C ALA A 332 10.34 0.35 -15.37
N VAL A 333 10.19 -0.32 -14.22
CA VAL A 333 11.17 -1.29 -13.70
C VAL A 333 11.41 -2.42 -14.69
N VAL A 334 10.32 -3.01 -15.23
CA VAL A 334 10.46 -4.10 -16.23
C VAL A 334 11.06 -3.59 -17.53
N ALA A 335 10.65 -2.42 -18.01
CA ALA A 335 11.12 -1.82 -19.25
C ALA A 335 12.56 -1.29 -19.19
N SER A 336 13.11 -1.11 -17.98
CA SER A 336 14.44 -0.49 -17.77
C SER A 336 15.58 -1.31 -18.38
N GLU A 337 15.62 -2.61 -18.17
CA GLU A 337 16.68 -3.49 -18.69
C GLU A 337 18.10 -2.92 -18.47
N GLY A 338 18.35 -2.33 -17.30
CA GLY A 338 19.62 -1.68 -16.95
C GLY A 338 19.79 -0.26 -17.49
N ARG A 339 18.81 0.30 -18.17
CA ARG A 339 18.81 1.68 -18.66
C ARG A 339 17.98 2.58 -17.80
N ARG A 340 18.36 3.85 -17.68
CA ARG A 340 17.55 4.86 -17.03
C ARG A 340 16.27 5.13 -17.83
N ILE A 341 15.14 5.13 -17.13
CA ILE A 341 13.83 5.57 -17.64
C ILE A 341 13.38 6.76 -16.81
N ASP A 342 13.12 7.87 -17.46
CA ASP A 342 12.57 9.08 -16.83
C ASP A 342 11.05 8.95 -16.73
N LEU A 343 10.52 9.10 -15.50
CA LEU A 343 9.09 8.98 -15.22
C LEU A 343 8.33 10.29 -15.48
N LYS A 344 9.02 11.40 -15.73
CA LYS A 344 8.40 12.66 -16.15
C LYS A 344 7.61 12.53 -17.46
N THR A 345 8.11 11.71 -18.38
CA THR A 345 7.41 11.39 -19.64
C THR A 345 6.10 10.62 -19.41
N ALA A 346 6.04 9.79 -18.38
CA ALA A 346 4.78 9.13 -17.99
C ALA A 346 3.81 10.10 -17.31
N ARG A 347 4.30 11.23 -16.76
CA ARG A 347 3.49 12.29 -16.13
C ARG A 347 2.85 13.27 -17.09
N GLU A 348 3.32 13.39 -18.32
CA GLU A 348 2.57 14.15 -19.34
C GLU A 348 1.17 13.57 -19.50
N TYR A 349 1.04 12.24 -19.31
CA TYR A 349 -0.27 11.57 -19.22
C TYR A 349 -0.97 11.79 -17.87
N GLN A 350 -0.23 11.96 -16.75
CA GLN A 350 -0.81 12.23 -15.42
C GLN A 350 -1.37 13.67 -15.30
N ASN A 351 -0.69 14.67 -15.86
CA ASN A 351 -1.08 16.07 -15.75
C ASN A 351 -2.28 16.44 -16.65
N VAL A 352 -2.57 15.65 -17.68
CA VAL A 352 -3.77 15.84 -18.50
C VAL A 352 -5.05 15.43 -17.76
N ALA A 353 -4.95 14.56 -16.75
CA ALA A 353 -6.09 14.06 -15.96
C ALA A 353 -6.36 14.84 -14.66
N VAL A 354 -5.51 15.80 -14.28
CA VAL A 354 -5.59 16.53 -12.97
C VAL A 354 -5.92 18.02 -13.14
N HIS A 355 -6.12 18.52 -14.38
CA HIS A 355 -6.56 19.91 -14.64
C HIS A 355 -8.00 20.01 -15.08
#